data_fb232b06f18b856cebd42b2dda45beb8
#
_entry.id   fb232b06f18b856cebd42b2dda45beb8
#
_cell.length_a   1.000
_cell.length_b   1.000
_cell.length_c   1.000
_cell.angle_alpha   90.00
_cell.angle_beta   90.00
_cell.angle_gamma   90.00
#
_symmetry.space_group_name_H-M   'P 1'
#
loop_
_entity.id
_entity.type
_entity.pdbx_description
1 polymer ?
#
loop_
_entity_poly.entity_id
_entity_poly.type
_entity_poly.pdbx_seq_one_letter_code
_entity_poly.pdbx_strand_id
1 'polypeptide(L)'
;MFVVDSVAAGIGKKTLLRGVSFTVKRGTMTAIVGINGVGKSTLLRALGGIAKPHAGQVLIDAANVHAIKPRHRATVMTLVGQEESPPGDLTVAEMVALGRLPYLKSWQLGSSKEKDIIARSLATVGISDLADRPCDQLSGGQRRRALLARGFAQETDLVLLDEPTNHLDVHHQLHLLGVLRDSGRTIVATIHDLDLAMSYFDQVVVLHQGGMLCAGHPQDVLIPDNLRKVFDVQALIAQLPKATNPHLIIDSL
;
A
#
# COMPACT_ATOMS: atom_id res chain seq x y z
N MET A 1 -9.59 7.15 -12.19
CA MET A 1 -9.21 5.77 -12.56
C MET A 1 -7.68 5.68 -12.58
N PHE A 2 -7.10 4.62 -12.02
CA PHE A 2 -5.65 4.40 -12.01
C PHE A 2 -5.31 3.24 -12.95
N VAL A 3 -4.47 3.50 -13.96
CA VAL A 3 -4.17 2.56 -15.04
C VAL A 3 -2.68 2.29 -15.09
N VAL A 4 -2.32 1.02 -15.09
CA VAL A 4 -0.96 0.51 -15.32
C VAL A 4 -0.98 -0.15 -16.69
N ASP A 5 -0.18 0.37 -17.62
CA ASP A 5 -0.17 -0.07 -19.01
C ASP A 5 1.24 -0.50 -19.42
N SER A 6 1.40 -1.81 -19.63
CA SER A 6 2.61 -2.46 -20.14
C SER A 6 3.89 -2.08 -19.38
N VAL A 7 3.78 -1.84 -18.07
CA VAL A 7 4.87 -1.34 -17.23
C VAL A 7 5.98 -2.37 -17.12
N ALA A 8 7.20 -1.95 -17.41
CA ALA A 8 8.43 -2.66 -17.04
C ALA A 8 9.11 -1.92 -15.90
N ALA A 9 9.36 -2.61 -14.78
CA ALA A 9 9.94 -2.04 -13.58
C ALA A 9 11.27 -2.75 -13.22
N GLY A 10 12.21 -1.99 -12.66
CA GLY A 10 13.53 -2.53 -12.32
C GLY A 10 14.34 -1.63 -11.40
N ILE A 11 15.57 -2.04 -11.12
CA ILE A 11 16.55 -1.31 -10.29
C ILE A 11 17.78 -1.00 -11.15
N GLY A 12 18.12 0.27 -11.26
CA GLY A 12 19.19 0.71 -12.15
C GLY A 12 18.90 0.30 -13.60
N LYS A 13 19.78 -0.49 -14.21
CA LYS A 13 19.59 -1.03 -15.58
C LYS A 13 18.91 -2.40 -15.63
N LYS A 14 18.75 -3.07 -14.47
CA LYS A 14 18.19 -4.42 -14.39
C LYS A 14 16.66 -4.35 -14.33
N THR A 15 15.98 -4.84 -15.37
CA THR A 15 14.52 -5.00 -15.38
C THR A 15 14.14 -6.26 -14.61
N LEU A 16 13.26 -6.12 -13.63
CA LEU A 16 12.74 -7.22 -12.80
C LEU A 16 11.37 -7.68 -13.27
N LEU A 17 10.52 -6.76 -13.71
CA LEU A 17 9.17 -7.03 -14.19
C LEU A 17 8.97 -6.43 -15.57
N ARG A 18 8.20 -7.12 -16.42
CA ARG A 18 7.88 -6.68 -17.79
C ARG A 18 6.39 -6.86 -18.08
N GLY A 19 5.82 -5.93 -18.83
CA GLY A 19 4.47 -6.05 -19.39
C GLY A 19 3.35 -6.13 -18.34
N VAL A 20 3.54 -5.47 -17.17
CA VAL A 20 2.50 -5.45 -16.13
C VAL A 20 1.40 -4.48 -16.55
N SER A 21 0.16 -5.00 -16.68
CA SER A 21 -1.00 -4.20 -17.10
C SER A 21 -2.24 -4.55 -16.28
N PHE A 22 -2.78 -3.56 -15.56
CA PHE A 22 -4.05 -3.68 -14.83
C PHE A 22 -4.66 -2.31 -14.58
N THR A 23 -5.92 -2.31 -14.20
CA THR A 23 -6.65 -1.07 -13.88
C THR A 23 -7.24 -1.18 -12.48
N VAL A 24 -7.14 -0.11 -11.71
CA VAL A 24 -7.72 0.01 -10.38
C VAL A 24 -8.91 0.95 -10.43
N LYS A 25 -10.06 0.48 -9.99
CA LYS A 25 -11.28 1.30 -9.88
C LYS A 25 -11.17 2.23 -8.67
N ARG A 26 -11.78 3.41 -8.77
CA ARG A 26 -11.82 4.33 -7.62
C ARG A 26 -12.58 3.72 -6.46
N GLY A 27 -12.11 3.96 -5.24
CA GLY A 27 -12.72 3.47 -4.01
C GLY A 27 -12.57 1.97 -3.78
N THR A 28 -11.74 1.26 -4.57
CA THR A 28 -11.49 -0.17 -4.38
C THR A 28 -10.10 -0.44 -3.82
N MET A 29 -9.94 -1.62 -3.22
CA MET A 29 -8.68 -2.12 -2.68
C MET A 29 -8.08 -3.18 -3.62
N THR A 30 -6.87 -2.95 -4.11
CA THR A 30 -6.13 -3.90 -4.96
C THR A 30 -4.90 -4.42 -4.22
N ALA A 31 -4.78 -5.74 -4.08
CA ALA A 31 -3.59 -6.40 -3.56
C ALA A 31 -2.63 -6.78 -4.68
N ILE A 32 -1.33 -6.56 -4.48
CA ILE A 32 -0.27 -7.09 -5.33
C ILE A 32 0.41 -8.22 -4.54
N VAL A 33 0.32 -9.44 -5.03
CA VAL A 33 0.86 -10.64 -4.39
C VAL A 33 1.92 -11.31 -5.27
N GLY A 34 2.77 -12.14 -4.67
CA GLY A 34 3.84 -12.89 -5.33
C GLY A 34 4.95 -13.20 -4.34
N ILE A 35 5.85 -14.12 -4.71
CA ILE A 35 6.95 -14.54 -3.85
C ILE A 35 7.91 -13.38 -3.50
N ASN A 36 8.72 -13.59 -2.47
CA ASN A 36 9.74 -12.60 -2.09
C ASN A 36 10.74 -12.40 -3.24
N GLY A 37 11.14 -11.14 -3.45
CA GLY A 37 12.08 -10.80 -4.52
C GLY A 37 11.49 -10.73 -5.94
N VAL A 38 10.20 -11.05 -6.16
CA VAL A 38 9.58 -11.00 -7.49
C VAL A 38 9.49 -9.58 -8.08
N GLY A 39 9.60 -8.54 -7.23
CA GLY A 39 9.59 -7.14 -7.66
C GLY A 39 8.37 -6.33 -7.22
N LYS A 40 7.60 -6.78 -6.21
CA LYS A 40 6.41 -6.06 -5.69
C LYS A 40 6.71 -4.61 -5.32
N SER A 41 7.68 -4.37 -4.44
CA SER A 41 8.10 -3.02 -4.01
C SER A 41 8.68 -2.20 -5.16
N THR A 42 9.40 -2.84 -6.08
CA THR A 42 9.93 -2.18 -7.29
C THR A 42 8.79 -1.69 -8.20
N LEU A 43 7.78 -2.53 -8.40
CA LEU A 43 6.56 -2.13 -9.12
C LEU A 43 5.87 -0.96 -8.40
N LEU A 44 5.63 -1.09 -7.10
CA LEU A 44 4.93 -0.07 -6.32
C LEU A 44 5.66 1.29 -6.38
N ARG A 45 7.00 1.31 -6.34
CA ARG A 45 7.80 2.53 -6.52
C ARG A 45 7.66 3.13 -7.91
N ALA A 46 7.52 2.30 -8.95
CA ALA A 46 7.23 2.78 -10.30
C ALA A 46 5.81 3.35 -10.39
N LEU A 47 4.82 2.68 -9.80
CA LEU A 47 3.43 3.14 -9.71
C LEU A 47 3.33 4.48 -8.97
N GLY A 48 4.10 4.65 -7.89
CA GLY A 48 4.16 5.87 -7.07
C GLY A 48 4.93 7.03 -7.68
N GLY A 49 5.53 6.84 -8.86
CA GLY A 49 6.31 7.87 -9.54
C GLY A 49 7.67 8.15 -8.89
N ILE A 50 8.15 7.27 -7.98
CA ILE A 50 9.48 7.38 -7.35
C ILE A 50 10.57 6.87 -8.31
N ALA A 51 10.32 5.73 -8.96
CA ALA A 51 11.22 5.16 -9.96
C ALA A 51 10.55 5.24 -11.33
N LYS A 52 11.26 5.78 -12.33
CA LYS A 52 10.74 5.81 -13.70
C LYS A 52 10.68 4.37 -14.26
N PRO A 53 9.56 3.93 -14.86
CA PRO A 53 9.49 2.62 -15.49
C PRO A 53 10.45 2.55 -16.68
N HIS A 54 10.99 1.36 -16.94
CA HIS A 54 11.86 1.12 -18.10
C HIS A 54 11.07 1.10 -19.42
N ALA A 55 9.78 0.74 -19.37
CA ALA A 55 8.83 0.80 -20.48
C ALA A 55 7.40 0.90 -19.93
N GLY A 56 6.44 1.24 -20.78
CA GLY A 56 5.04 1.41 -20.42
C GLY A 56 4.78 2.72 -19.71
N GLN A 57 3.60 2.85 -19.14
CA GLN A 57 3.16 4.08 -18.47
C GLN A 57 2.22 3.79 -17.31
N VAL A 58 2.16 4.73 -16.38
CA VAL A 58 1.23 4.73 -15.24
C VAL A 58 0.38 5.98 -15.32
N LEU A 59 -0.94 5.83 -15.36
CA LEU A 59 -1.85 6.94 -15.53
C LEU A 59 -2.78 7.08 -14.31
N ILE A 60 -2.98 8.31 -13.88
CA ILE A 60 -4.01 8.70 -12.93
C ILE A 60 -4.94 9.70 -13.62
N ASP A 61 -6.21 9.35 -13.81
CA ASP A 61 -7.19 10.15 -14.54
C ASP A 61 -6.66 10.67 -15.90
N ALA A 62 -6.08 9.76 -16.68
CA ALA A 62 -5.45 9.98 -17.98
C ALA A 62 -4.12 10.79 -17.95
N ALA A 63 -3.69 11.33 -16.81
CA ALA A 63 -2.41 12.01 -16.68
C ALA A 63 -1.29 11.02 -16.34
N ASN A 64 -0.15 11.08 -17.05
CA ASN A 64 1.00 10.23 -16.73
C ASN A 64 1.62 10.64 -15.39
N VAL A 65 1.67 9.72 -14.43
CA VAL A 65 2.18 9.92 -13.08
C VAL A 65 3.60 10.50 -13.08
N HIS A 66 4.44 10.07 -14.02
CA HIS A 66 5.83 10.51 -14.15
C HIS A 66 6.00 11.88 -14.80
N ALA A 67 4.94 12.42 -15.44
CA ALA A 67 4.90 13.78 -15.95
C ALA A 67 4.36 14.80 -14.95
N ILE A 68 3.69 14.34 -13.90
CA ILE A 68 3.14 15.21 -12.84
C ILE A 68 4.29 15.72 -11.95
N LYS A 69 4.33 17.02 -11.70
CA LYS A 69 5.33 17.62 -10.80
C LYS A 69 5.23 16.98 -9.40
N PRO A 70 6.35 16.67 -8.72
CA PRO A 70 6.35 15.91 -7.45
C PRO A 70 5.41 16.47 -6.38
N ARG A 71 5.39 17.80 -6.20
CA ARG A 71 4.49 18.43 -5.22
C ARG A 71 3.01 18.24 -5.56
N HIS A 72 2.64 18.33 -6.84
CA HIS A 72 1.26 18.10 -7.27
C HIS A 72 0.91 16.61 -7.22
N ARG A 73 1.82 15.72 -7.61
CA ARG A 73 1.63 14.27 -7.45
C ARG A 73 1.34 13.90 -5.99
N ALA A 74 2.05 14.50 -5.05
CA ALA A 74 1.84 14.29 -3.62
C ALA A 74 0.50 14.84 -3.08
N THR A 75 -0.29 15.60 -3.85
CA THR A 75 -1.66 15.97 -3.49
C THR A 75 -2.72 15.03 -4.07
N VAL A 76 -2.37 14.12 -4.97
CA VAL A 76 -3.31 13.18 -5.60
C VAL A 76 -3.04 11.73 -5.21
N MET A 77 -1.80 11.40 -4.80
CA MET A 77 -1.44 10.06 -4.37
C MET A 77 -0.39 10.06 -3.27
N THR A 78 -0.48 9.07 -2.39
CA THR A 78 0.49 8.79 -1.32
C THR A 78 1.18 7.46 -1.56
N LEU A 79 2.47 7.38 -1.25
CA LEU A 79 3.20 6.12 -1.16
C LEU A 79 3.81 5.99 0.24
N VAL A 80 3.46 4.92 0.95
CA VAL A 80 4.08 4.52 2.22
C VAL A 80 4.97 3.31 1.95
N GLY A 81 6.28 3.51 1.99
CA GLY A 81 7.29 2.46 1.76
C GLY A 81 7.43 1.49 2.93
N GLN A 82 8.12 0.38 2.70
CA GLN A 82 8.38 -0.64 3.71
C GLN A 82 9.48 -0.21 4.70
N GLU A 83 10.60 0.29 4.18
CA GLU A 83 11.80 0.65 4.95
C GLU A 83 11.99 2.17 5.03
N GLU A 84 11.07 2.86 5.67
CA GLU A 84 11.29 4.26 6.00
C GLU A 84 11.68 4.39 7.46
N SER A 85 12.90 4.89 7.70
CA SER A 85 13.32 5.28 9.06
C SER A 85 12.91 6.72 9.28
N PRO A 86 11.97 7.01 10.20
CA PRO A 86 11.65 8.38 10.56
C PRO A 86 12.89 9.05 11.17
N PRO A 87 13.09 10.36 10.96
CA PRO A 87 14.13 11.12 11.66
C PRO A 87 13.98 10.94 13.17
N GLY A 88 15.06 10.53 13.85
CA GLY A 88 15.01 10.16 15.27
C GLY A 88 14.78 11.35 16.22
N ASP A 89 15.11 12.54 15.77
CA ASP A 89 14.98 13.82 16.48
C ASP A 89 13.56 14.42 16.44
N LEU A 90 12.66 13.86 15.63
CA LEU A 90 11.27 14.30 15.55
C LEU A 90 10.39 13.52 16.52
N THR A 91 9.39 14.20 17.07
CA THR A 91 8.25 13.55 17.71
C THR A 91 7.36 12.85 16.66
N VAL A 92 6.53 11.91 17.10
CA VAL A 92 5.57 11.23 16.21
C VAL A 92 4.63 12.22 15.53
N ALA A 93 4.13 13.22 16.26
CA ALA A 93 3.25 14.25 15.69
C ALA A 93 3.97 15.09 14.62
N GLU A 94 5.21 15.50 14.87
CA GLU A 94 6.03 16.24 13.90
C GLU A 94 6.32 15.41 12.65
N MET A 95 6.64 14.13 12.80
CA MET A 95 6.83 13.22 11.68
C MET A 95 5.54 13.04 10.87
N VAL A 96 4.39 12.92 11.51
CA VAL A 96 3.08 12.83 10.82
C VAL A 96 2.76 14.16 10.10
N ALA A 97 3.15 15.32 10.69
CA ALA A 97 2.99 16.62 10.06
C ALA A 97 3.74 16.75 8.72
N LEU A 98 4.83 15.99 8.51
CA LEU A 98 5.52 15.95 7.20
C LEU A 98 4.59 15.50 6.05
N GLY A 99 3.55 14.71 6.33
CA GLY A 99 2.52 14.36 5.36
C GLY A 99 1.76 15.56 4.80
N ARG A 100 1.77 16.69 5.49
CA ARG A 100 1.08 17.94 5.10
C ARG A 100 1.91 18.86 4.20
N LEU A 101 3.21 18.60 4.04
CA LEU A 101 4.13 19.44 3.26
C LEU A 101 3.64 19.78 1.84
N PRO A 102 2.98 18.88 1.08
CA PRO A 102 2.48 19.21 -0.25
C PRO A 102 1.49 20.39 -0.28
N TYR A 103 0.73 20.58 0.78
CA TYR A 103 -0.34 21.59 0.88
C TYR A 103 0.14 22.91 1.50
N LEU A 104 1.20 22.87 2.31
CA LEU A 104 1.59 24.02 3.11
C LEU A 104 2.41 25.03 2.33
N LYS A 105 2.11 26.31 2.56
CA LYS A 105 3.04 27.42 2.34
C LYS A 105 3.84 27.62 3.62
N SER A 106 5.04 28.20 3.52
CA SER A 106 6.01 28.29 4.64
C SER A 106 5.47 28.88 5.96
N TRP A 107 4.38 29.66 5.93
CA TRP A 107 3.76 30.30 7.10
C TRP A 107 2.52 29.55 7.65
N GLN A 108 2.12 28.42 7.07
CA GLN A 108 0.90 27.67 7.46
C GLN A 108 1.16 26.50 8.39
N LEU A 109 2.41 26.24 8.73
CA LEU A 109 2.81 25.21 9.70
C LEU A 109 2.22 25.54 11.07
N GLY A 110 1.41 24.62 11.64
CA GLY A 110 0.87 24.75 12.99
C GLY A 110 -0.52 25.37 13.10
N SER A 111 -1.24 25.57 12.00
CA SER A 111 -2.65 25.99 12.06
C SER A 111 -3.51 24.93 12.79
N SER A 112 -4.65 25.37 13.39
CA SER A 112 -5.58 24.45 14.08
C SER A 112 -6.04 23.32 13.15
N LYS A 113 -6.34 23.63 11.89
CA LYS A 113 -6.74 22.64 10.89
C LYS A 113 -5.69 21.54 10.69
N GLU A 114 -4.40 21.92 10.61
CA GLU A 114 -3.33 20.94 10.44
C GLU A 114 -3.17 20.06 11.69
N LYS A 115 -3.28 20.65 12.89
CA LYS A 115 -3.27 19.89 14.15
C LYS A 115 -4.40 18.87 14.21
N ASP A 116 -5.61 19.24 13.78
CA ASP A 116 -6.77 18.33 13.74
C ASP A 116 -6.55 17.17 12.76
N ILE A 117 -5.94 17.42 11.59
CA ILE A 117 -5.61 16.37 10.62
C ILE A 117 -4.58 15.41 11.20
N ILE A 118 -3.54 15.91 11.85
CA ILE A 118 -2.50 15.10 12.51
C ILE A 118 -3.13 14.25 13.61
N ALA A 119 -3.95 14.83 14.49
CA ALA A 119 -4.62 14.13 15.58
C ALA A 119 -5.53 13.01 15.06
N ARG A 120 -6.36 13.29 14.04
CA ARG A 120 -7.19 12.27 13.39
C ARG A 120 -6.36 11.14 12.78
N SER A 121 -5.25 11.47 12.11
CA SER A 121 -4.38 10.48 11.48
C SER A 121 -3.74 9.55 12.50
N LEU A 122 -3.33 10.08 13.66
CA LEU A 122 -2.80 9.31 14.79
C LEU A 122 -3.88 8.41 15.41
N ALA A 123 -5.09 8.95 15.60
CA ALA A 123 -6.22 8.20 16.13
C ALA A 123 -6.63 7.03 15.20
N THR A 124 -6.61 7.28 13.90
CA THR A 124 -6.92 6.28 12.86
C THR A 124 -6.07 5.01 12.96
N VAL A 125 -4.81 5.14 13.35
CA VAL A 125 -3.90 4.00 13.52
C VAL A 125 -3.65 3.62 14.99
N GLY A 126 -4.40 4.21 15.93
CA GLY A 126 -4.37 3.87 17.36
C GLY A 126 -3.05 4.19 18.05
N ILE A 127 -2.45 5.37 17.80
CA ILE A 127 -1.21 5.82 18.45
C ILE A 127 -1.28 7.26 18.93
N SER A 128 -2.46 7.76 19.27
CA SER A 128 -2.63 9.13 19.78
C SER A 128 -1.84 9.42 21.04
N ASP A 129 -1.68 8.40 21.90
CA ASP A 129 -0.89 8.45 23.15
C ASP A 129 0.62 8.60 22.93
N LEU A 130 1.09 8.36 21.70
CA LEU A 130 2.49 8.44 21.33
C LEU A 130 2.87 9.77 20.63
N ALA A 131 1.94 10.72 20.50
CA ALA A 131 2.11 11.95 19.70
C ALA A 131 3.40 12.70 20.02
N ASP A 132 3.72 12.87 21.29
CA ASP A 132 4.87 13.62 21.78
C ASP A 132 6.13 12.76 21.98
N ARG A 133 6.06 11.45 21.70
CA ARG A 133 7.18 10.53 21.85
C ARG A 133 8.19 10.72 20.70
N PRO A 134 9.50 10.75 20.96
CA PRO A 134 10.55 10.72 19.93
C PRO A 134 10.45 9.46 19.06
N CYS A 135 10.66 9.61 17.76
CA CYS A 135 10.51 8.52 16.79
C CYS A 135 11.53 7.38 16.97
N ASP A 136 12.71 7.66 17.53
CA ASP A 136 13.75 6.66 17.82
C ASP A 136 13.36 5.71 18.97
N GLN A 137 12.42 6.11 19.83
CA GLN A 137 11.92 5.30 20.96
C GLN A 137 10.74 4.40 20.59
N LEU A 138 10.35 4.33 19.33
CA LEU A 138 9.22 3.53 18.86
C LEU A 138 9.64 2.08 18.61
N SER A 139 8.79 1.14 19.02
CA SER A 139 8.89 -0.25 18.55
C SER A 139 8.64 -0.33 17.04
N GLY A 140 9.03 -1.45 16.40
CA GLY A 140 8.83 -1.66 14.96
C GLY A 140 7.36 -1.45 14.52
N GLY A 141 6.41 -2.04 15.27
CA GLY A 141 4.98 -1.89 14.98
C GLY A 141 4.46 -0.47 15.22
N GLN A 142 4.93 0.22 16.29
CA GLN A 142 4.59 1.64 16.51
C GLN A 142 5.15 2.53 15.40
N ARG A 143 6.39 2.29 14.98
CA ARG A 143 7.02 3.00 13.86
C ARG A 143 6.22 2.80 12.57
N ARG A 144 5.80 1.56 12.28
CA ARG A 144 4.98 1.25 11.11
C ARG A 144 3.66 2.02 11.12
N ARG A 145 2.95 2.03 12.26
CA ARG A 145 1.71 2.79 12.43
C ARG A 145 1.92 4.31 12.28
N ALA A 146 3.02 4.84 12.80
CA ALA A 146 3.37 6.25 12.65
C ALA A 146 3.61 6.65 11.17
N LEU A 147 4.28 5.80 10.39
CA LEU A 147 4.45 6.01 8.94
C LEU A 147 3.12 5.95 8.19
N LEU A 148 2.22 5.05 8.57
CA LEU A 148 0.85 5.00 8.04
C LEU A 148 0.06 6.26 8.38
N ALA A 149 0.15 6.75 9.65
CA ALA A 149 -0.47 8.02 10.04
C ALA A 149 0.02 9.20 9.19
N ARG A 150 1.33 9.27 8.90
CA ARG A 150 1.90 10.26 7.99
C ARG A 150 1.29 10.16 6.59
N GLY A 151 1.12 8.93 6.08
CA GLY A 151 0.46 8.70 4.80
C GLY A 151 -1.00 9.14 4.81
N PHE A 152 -1.75 8.87 5.88
CA PHE A 152 -3.15 9.29 6.01
C PHE A 152 -3.30 10.80 6.16
N ALA A 153 -2.36 11.46 6.86
CA ALA A 153 -2.32 12.91 6.99
C ALA A 153 -2.17 13.62 5.64
N GLN A 154 -1.65 12.95 4.62
CA GLN A 154 -1.57 13.50 3.26
C GLN A 154 -2.95 13.65 2.59
N GLU A 155 -4.02 13.00 3.07
CA GLU A 155 -5.41 13.13 2.62
C GLU A 155 -5.59 12.98 1.09
N THR A 156 -4.91 12.01 0.49
CA THR A 156 -5.02 11.71 -0.95
C THR A 156 -6.07 10.63 -1.23
N ASP A 157 -6.67 10.66 -2.42
CA ASP A 157 -7.66 9.66 -2.86
C ASP A 157 -7.03 8.31 -3.24
N LEU A 158 -5.77 8.31 -3.68
CA LEU A 158 -5.01 7.09 -4.02
C LEU A 158 -3.88 6.89 -3.01
N VAL A 159 -3.86 5.71 -2.40
CA VAL A 159 -2.85 5.33 -1.40
C VAL A 159 -2.16 4.04 -1.83
N LEU A 160 -0.86 4.12 -2.01
CA LEU A 160 0.02 2.98 -2.31
C LEU A 160 0.73 2.57 -1.03
N LEU A 161 0.65 1.27 -0.66
CA LEU A 161 1.19 0.75 0.60
C LEU A 161 2.12 -0.44 0.31
N ASP A 162 3.37 -0.34 0.75
CA ASP A 162 4.31 -1.44 0.63
C ASP A 162 4.33 -2.25 1.93
N GLU A 163 3.75 -3.46 1.89
CA GLU A 163 3.63 -4.40 3.01
C GLU A 163 3.07 -3.76 4.30
N PRO A 164 1.87 -3.14 4.24
CA PRO A 164 1.35 -2.35 5.37
C PRO A 164 1.10 -3.16 6.63
N THR A 165 0.88 -4.47 6.51
CA THR A 165 0.57 -5.38 7.62
C THR A 165 1.81 -5.98 8.29
N ASN A 166 3.01 -5.83 7.70
CA ASN A 166 4.24 -6.39 8.28
C ASN A 166 4.57 -5.74 9.61
N HIS A 167 5.09 -6.55 10.54
CA HIS A 167 5.45 -6.17 11.91
C HIS A 167 4.29 -5.68 12.77
N LEU A 168 3.05 -5.89 12.34
CA LEU A 168 1.85 -5.69 13.14
C LEU A 168 1.36 -7.04 13.69
N ASP A 169 0.85 -7.05 14.91
CA ASP A 169 0.10 -8.19 15.41
C ASP A 169 -1.27 -8.31 14.71
N VAL A 170 -1.91 -9.47 14.85
CA VAL A 170 -3.17 -9.77 14.14
C VAL A 170 -4.26 -8.73 14.39
N HIS A 171 -4.39 -8.23 15.64
CA HIS A 171 -5.38 -7.22 15.97
C HIS A 171 -5.15 -5.93 15.16
N HIS A 172 -3.91 -5.43 15.13
CA HIS A 172 -3.56 -4.22 14.40
C HIS A 172 -3.60 -4.40 12.87
N GLN A 173 -3.30 -5.61 12.36
CA GLN A 173 -3.46 -5.92 10.93
C GLN A 173 -4.93 -5.80 10.50
N LEU A 174 -5.84 -6.46 11.22
CA LEU A 174 -7.27 -6.45 10.92
C LEU A 174 -7.87 -5.04 11.09
N HIS A 175 -7.48 -4.33 12.15
CA HIS A 175 -7.88 -2.95 12.36
C HIS A 175 -7.46 -2.05 11.19
N LEU A 176 -6.19 -2.14 10.77
CA LEU A 176 -5.68 -1.35 9.63
C LEU A 176 -6.46 -1.63 8.34
N LEU A 177 -6.69 -2.91 8.02
CA LEU A 177 -7.44 -3.29 6.82
C LEU A 177 -8.89 -2.80 6.86
N GLY A 178 -9.53 -2.85 8.03
CA GLY A 178 -10.84 -2.26 8.25
C GLY A 178 -10.85 -0.75 7.99
N VAL A 179 -9.90 -0.01 8.59
CA VAL A 179 -9.72 1.43 8.38
C VAL A 179 -9.50 1.77 6.90
N LEU A 180 -8.67 0.99 6.20
CA LEU A 180 -8.43 1.20 4.76
C LEU A 180 -9.71 1.01 3.95
N ARG A 181 -10.49 -0.02 4.24
CA ARG A 181 -11.76 -0.30 3.57
C ARG A 181 -12.80 0.79 3.84
N ASP A 182 -12.96 1.19 5.10
CA ASP A 182 -13.95 2.19 5.51
C ASP A 182 -13.58 3.61 5.05
N SER A 183 -12.32 3.85 4.69
CA SER A 183 -11.85 5.15 4.20
C SER A 183 -12.45 5.54 2.85
N GLY A 184 -13.00 4.60 2.07
CA GLY A 184 -13.50 4.80 0.71
C GLY A 184 -12.43 5.24 -0.30
N ARG A 185 -11.15 5.22 0.08
CA ARG A 185 -10.03 5.60 -0.79
C ARG A 185 -9.68 4.46 -1.75
N THR A 186 -9.02 4.80 -2.83
CA THR A 186 -8.42 3.82 -3.73
C THR A 186 -7.10 3.33 -3.13
N ILE A 187 -6.99 2.03 -2.86
CA ILE A 187 -5.83 1.44 -2.21
C ILE A 187 -5.14 0.47 -3.17
N VAL A 188 -3.83 0.54 -3.28
CA VAL A 188 -3.00 -0.49 -3.90
C VAL A 188 -1.95 -0.91 -2.87
N ALA A 189 -1.98 -2.15 -2.42
CA ALA A 189 -1.06 -2.63 -1.40
C ALA A 189 -0.32 -3.90 -1.83
N THR A 190 0.96 -4.00 -1.53
CA THR A 190 1.64 -5.28 -1.58
C THR A 190 1.29 -6.08 -0.33
N ILE A 191 0.90 -7.32 -0.50
CA ILE A 191 0.43 -8.19 0.60
C ILE A 191 1.15 -9.53 0.51
N HIS A 192 1.57 -10.06 1.67
CA HIS A 192 2.17 -11.39 1.79
C HIS A 192 1.15 -12.43 2.20
N ASP A 193 0.24 -12.08 3.08
CA ASP A 193 -0.82 -12.96 3.57
C ASP A 193 -1.92 -13.09 2.51
N LEU A 194 -2.02 -14.28 1.92
CA LEU A 194 -2.97 -14.55 0.84
C LEU A 194 -4.41 -14.63 1.34
N ASP A 195 -4.63 -15.01 2.61
CA ASP A 195 -5.98 -15.00 3.21
C ASP A 195 -6.46 -13.56 3.43
N LEU A 196 -5.59 -12.66 3.87
CA LEU A 196 -5.92 -11.24 3.93
C LEU A 196 -6.20 -10.66 2.55
N ALA A 197 -5.43 -11.06 1.51
CA ALA A 197 -5.69 -10.65 0.14
C ALA A 197 -7.05 -11.17 -0.37
N MET A 198 -7.42 -12.42 -0.03
CA MET A 198 -8.72 -13.03 -0.36
C MET A 198 -9.88 -12.31 0.33
N SER A 199 -9.73 -11.99 1.63
CA SER A 199 -10.84 -11.56 2.48
C SER A 199 -11.08 -10.04 2.45
N TYR A 200 -10.04 -9.23 2.19
CA TYR A 200 -10.12 -7.79 2.34
C TYR A 200 -9.99 -7.00 1.03
N PHE A 201 -9.60 -7.61 -0.08
CA PHE A 201 -9.34 -6.87 -1.32
C PHE A 201 -10.41 -7.16 -2.39
N ASP A 202 -10.68 -6.16 -3.22
CA ASP A 202 -11.65 -6.28 -4.32
C ASP A 202 -10.99 -6.83 -5.59
N GLN A 203 -9.67 -6.66 -5.70
CA GLN A 203 -8.86 -7.13 -6.81
C GLN A 203 -7.51 -7.64 -6.30
N VAL A 204 -7.01 -8.70 -6.94
CA VAL A 204 -5.66 -9.21 -6.71
C VAL A 204 -4.89 -9.24 -8.03
N VAL A 205 -3.65 -8.75 -7.99
CA VAL A 205 -2.67 -8.83 -9.08
C VAL A 205 -1.58 -9.82 -8.65
N VAL A 206 -1.44 -10.91 -9.39
CA VAL A 206 -0.46 -11.96 -9.10
C VAL A 206 0.77 -11.76 -9.96
N LEU A 207 1.92 -11.53 -9.31
CA LEU A 207 3.22 -11.44 -9.98
C LEU A 207 3.96 -12.76 -9.92
N HIS A 208 4.51 -13.17 -11.07
CA HIS A 208 5.28 -14.41 -11.20
C HIS A 208 6.33 -14.31 -12.30
N GLN A 209 7.51 -14.89 -12.11
CA GLN A 209 8.58 -15.03 -13.11
C GLN A 209 8.85 -13.79 -13.96
N GLY A 210 9.00 -12.62 -13.31
CA GLY A 210 9.35 -11.39 -13.99
C GLY A 210 8.21 -10.68 -14.73
N GLY A 211 6.96 -11.04 -14.45
CA GLY A 211 5.77 -10.40 -15.05
C GLY A 211 4.52 -10.53 -14.18
N MET A 212 3.39 -10.22 -14.78
CA MET A 212 2.06 -10.45 -14.21
C MET A 212 1.51 -11.77 -14.74
N LEU A 213 1.12 -12.67 -13.83
CA LEU A 213 0.45 -13.92 -14.20
C LEU A 213 -1.03 -13.67 -14.54
N CYS A 214 -1.74 -13.00 -13.62
CA CYS A 214 -3.15 -12.68 -13.77
C CYS A 214 -3.54 -11.52 -12.86
N ALA A 215 -4.69 -10.91 -13.11
CA ALA A 215 -5.34 -9.95 -12.25
C ALA A 215 -6.86 -10.09 -12.33
N GLY A 216 -7.57 -9.97 -11.20
CA GLY A 216 -9.01 -10.11 -11.16
C GLY A 216 -9.57 -10.15 -9.75
N HIS A 217 -10.81 -10.58 -9.60
CA HIS A 217 -11.42 -10.79 -8.28
C HIS A 217 -10.63 -11.85 -7.49
N PRO A 218 -10.45 -11.70 -6.17
CA PRO A 218 -9.64 -12.64 -5.38
C PRO A 218 -9.98 -14.12 -5.62
N GLN A 219 -11.25 -14.48 -5.65
CA GLN A 219 -11.72 -15.85 -5.85
C GLN A 219 -11.39 -16.41 -7.25
N ASP A 220 -11.25 -15.55 -8.26
CA ASP A 220 -10.96 -15.95 -9.64
C ASP A 220 -9.44 -16.13 -9.87
N VAL A 221 -8.61 -15.48 -9.08
CA VAL A 221 -7.15 -15.48 -9.29
C VAL A 221 -6.37 -16.23 -8.21
N LEU A 222 -6.85 -16.27 -6.96
CA LEU A 222 -6.24 -17.05 -5.87
C LEU A 222 -6.79 -18.49 -5.86
N ILE A 223 -6.82 -19.13 -7.02
CA ILE A 223 -7.25 -20.52 -7.21
C ILE A 223 -6.09 -21.50 -6.94
N PRO A 224 -6.38 -22.78 -6.60
CA PRO A 224 -5.37 -23.76 -6.26
C PRO A 224 -4.24 -23.89 -7.29
N ASP A 225 -4.55 -23.87 -8.59
CA ASP A 225 -3.55 -23.99 -9.65
C ASP A 225 -2.56 -22.82 -9.67
N ASN A 226 -3.04 -21.58 -9.51
CA ASN A 226 -2.19 -20.41 -9.45
C ASN A 226 -1.36 -20.38 -8.17
N LEU A 227 -1.93 -20.79 -7.04
CA LEU A 227 -1.24 -20.85 -5.76
C LEU A 227 -0.13 -21.89 -5.75
N ARG A 228 -0.41 -23.08 -6.32
CA ARG A 228 0.61 -24.11 -6.53
C ARG A 228 1.73 -23.60 -7.44
N LYS A 229 1.38 -22.99 -8.57
CA LYS A 229 2.35 -22.48 -9.55
C LYS A 229 3.25 -21.39 -9.02
N VAL A 230 2.71 -20.46 -8.22
CA VAL A 230 3.42 -19.24 -7.79
C VAL A 230 4.09 -19.41 -6.45
N PHE A 231 3.43 -20.08 -5.50
CA PHE A 231 3.83 -20.14 -4.09
C PHE A 231 4.25 -21.54 -3.65
N ASP A 232 4.03 -22.56 -4.51
CA ASP A 232 4.34 -23.98 -4.22
C ASP A 232 3.58 -24.49 -2.98
N VAL A 233 2.29 -24.17 -2.90
CA VAL A 233 1.39 -24.55 -1.80
C VAL A 233 0.10 -25.16 -2.32
N GLN A 234 -0.54 -25.99 -1.49
CA GLN A 234 -1.92 -26.41 -1.67
C GLN A 234 -2.85 -25.42 -0.98
N ALA A 235 -4.00 -25.16 -1.57
CA ALA A 235 -4.96 -24.26 -0.97
C ALA A 235 -6.41 -24.68 -1.26
N LEU A 236 -7.28 -24.37 -0.29
CA LEU A 236 -8.71 -24.56 -0.37
C LEU A 236 -9.40 -23.22 -0.08
N ILE A 237 -10.36 -22.84 -0.91
CA ILE A 237 -11.24 -21.69 -0.63
C ILE A 237 -12.41 -22.20 0.22
N ALA A 238 -12.59 -21.61 1.40
CA ALA A 238 -13.63 -22.00 2.35
C ALA A 238 -14.51 -20.80 2.71
N GLN A 239 -15.83 -21.00 2.69
CA GLN A 239 -16.78 -20.04 3.28
C GLN A 239 -17.01 -20.41 4.73
N LEU A 240 -16.47 -19.60 5.64
CA LEU A 240 -16.65 -19.83 7.08
C LEU A 240 -18.02 -19.32 7.55
N PRO A 241 -18.67 -20.01 8.50
CA PRO A 241 -19.90 -19.52 9.11
C PRO A 241 -19.68 -18.14 9.73
N LYS A 242 -20.55 -17.17 9.39
CA LYS A 242 -20.50 -15.77 9.84
C LYS A 242 -19.36 -14.91 9.22
N ALA A 243 -18.50 -15.45 8.37
CA ALA A 243 -17.57 -14.62 7.61
C ALA A 243 -18.28 -14.00 6.39
N THR A 244 -18.05 -12.71 6.17
CA THR A 244 -18.64 -11.98 5.02
C THR A 244 -17.99 -12.42 3.72
N ASN A 245 -16.69 -12.65 3.74
CA ASN A 245 -15.89 -13.04 2.57
C ASN A 245 -15.33 -14.46 2.75
N PRO A 246 -15.01 -15.16 1.65
CA PRO A 246 -14.33 -16.44 1.73
C PRO A 246 -12.92 -16.30 2.28
N HIS A 247 -12.43 -17.38 2.85
CA HIS A 247 -11.10 -17.52 3.39
C HIS A 247 -10.27 -18.53 2.60
N LEU A 248 -8.97 -18.33 2.63
CA LEU A 248 -8.00 -19.23 2.00
C LEU A 248 -7.32 -20.08 3.08
N ILE A 249 -7.55 -21.38 3.04
CA ILE A 249 -6.85 -22.35 3.88
C ILE A 249 -5.67 -22.89 3.09
N ILE A 250 -4.46 -22.69 3.60
CA ILE A 250 -3.21 -23.06 2.90
C ILE A 250 -2.54 -24.19 3.67
N ASP A 251 -2.05 -25.19 2.93
CA ASP A 251 -1.23 -26.28 3.43
C ASP A 251 0.04 -26.45 2.59
N SER A 252 1.06 -27.08 3.16
CA SER A 252 2.27 -27.43 2.41
C SER A 252 1.97 -28.52 1.37
N LEU A 253 2.73 -28.53 0.28
CA LEU A 253 2.73 -29.62 -0.71
C LEU A 253 3.39 -30.88 -0.16
#